data_eb1b5318ab94ac97721360ff8aeab74b
#
_entry.id   eb1b5318ab94ac97721360ff8aeab74b
#
_cell.length_a   1.000
_cell.length_b   1.000
_cell.length_c   1.000
_cell.angle_alpha   90.00
_cell.angle_beta   90.00
_cell.angle_gamma   90.00
#
_symmetry.space_group_name_H-M   'P 1'
#
loop_
_entity.id
_entity.type
_entity.pdbx_description
1 polymer ?
#
loop_
_entity_poly.entity_id
_entity_poly.type
_entity_poly.pdbx_seq_one_letter_code
_entity_poly.pdbx_strand_id
1 'polypeptide(L)'
;MSPVDGFADLNGLKVIFAAGPLWPNPANVFVIPDERGFSMIDVGSGGETGRDYLLNGLKHWGLQLRDLHTVVLSHAHPDHMGAIRYVLEEVHPRVLIHRLDMASALEPLHLTETFDIALAKDYWAISGRKEDYSNFDLFQFFDDFGCSMSAAESVEAIPEGEKVQLGGFSFEIVHTPGHSPGHISLFDRERGLLLAGDLVGNSPAWYTPTSGGLIGYLESLDRMESLEAQTIIPAHGGIIEDAANAIRKIRSKLLKRENFLYNALREGPKTFMELTEHLFPQSPILHFFPGCGITASHLIKMERDGIIQREEGQNGKYINC
;
A
#
# COMPACT_ATOMS: atom_id res chain seq x y z
N MET A 1 -3.26 -17.49 -13.97
CA MET A 1 -3.96 -16.99 -15.17
C MET A 1 -3.17 -15.83 -15.74
N SER A 2 -2.98 -15.78 -17.07
CA SER A 2 -2.40 -14.62 -17.75
C SER A 2 -3.23 -13.37 -17.45
N PRO A 3 -2.65 -12.14 -17.48
CA PRO A 3 -3.44 -10.94 -17.36
C PRO A 3 -4.46 -10.95 -18.51
N VAL A 4 -5.68 -11.20 -18.15
CA VAL A 4 -6.83 -11.10 -19.05
C VAL A 4 -7.00 -9.61 -19.32
N ASP A 5 -7.10 -9.25 -20.58
CA ASP A 5 -7.50 -7.96 -21.12
C ASP A 5 -8.06 -6.98 -20.08
N GLY A 6 -7.23 -6.20 -19.43
CA GLY A 6 -7.49 -5.02 -18.58
C GLY A 6 -8.79 -4.90 -17.78
N PHE A 7 -9.78 -5.81 -17.90
CA PHE A 7 -11.12 -5.66 -17.33
C PHE A 7 -11.73 -6.99 -16.86
N ALA A 8 -12.52 -6.95 -15.79
CA ALA A 8 -13.37 -8.05 -15.35
C ALA A 8 -14.71 -7.53 -14.81
N ASP A 9 -15.76 -8.34 -14.91
CA ASP A 9 -17.04 -8.12 -14.21
C ASP A 9 -17.35 -9.33 -13.33
N LEU A 10 -17.39 -9.09 -12.04
CA LEU A 10 -17.66 -10.10 -10.99
C LEU A 10 -19.06 -9.87 -10.43
N ASN A 11 -20.06 -10.17 -11.24
CA ASN A 11 -21.47 -10.01 -10.88
C ASN A 11 -21.83 -8.60 -10.41
N GLY A 12 -21.38 -7.57 -11.16
CA GLY A 12 -21.62 -6.18 -10.88
C GLY A 12 -20.48 -5.41 -10.21
N LEU A 13 -19.45 -6.12 -9.71
CA LEU A 13 -18.17 -5.49 -9.38
C LEU A 13 -17.29 -5.46 -10.62
N LYS A 14 -17.16 -4.31 -11.23
CA LYS A 14 -16.32 -4.10 -12.41
C LYS A 14 -14.91 -3.74 -11.99
N VAL A 15 -13.91 -4.40 -12.53
CA VAL A 15 -12.51 -4.18 -12.21
C VAL A 15 -11.79 -3.62 -13.43
N ILE A 16 -11.11 -2.49 -13.25
CA ILE A 16 -10.14 -1.96 -14.19
C ILE A 16 -8.78 -2.41 -13.70
N PHE A 17 -8.21 -3.44 -14.32
CA PHE A 17 -6.87 -3.89 -13.98
C PHE A 17 -5.85 -2.94 -14.56
N ALA A 18 -5.07 -2.33 -13.68
CA ALA A 18 -3.99 -1.49 -14.13
C ALA A 18 -2.83 -2.33 -14.65
N ALA A 19 -2.40 -2.02 -15.83
CA ALA A 19 -1.22 -2.56 -16.46
C ALA A 19 -0.45 -1.42 -17.13
N GLY A 20 0.87 -1.45 -17.08
CA GLY A 20 1.61 -0.41 -17.78
C GLY A 20 3.02 -0.21 -17.26
N PRO A 21 3.76 0.71 -17.90
CA PRO A 21 5.17 0.96 -17.59
C PRO A 21 5.39 1.85 -16.35
N LEU A 22 4.32 2.31 -15.68
CA LEU A 22 4.44 3.16 -14.49
C LEU A 22 4.99 2.37 -13.30
N TRP A 23 5.74 3.04 -12.45
CA TRP A 23 6.23 2.51 -11.19
C TRP A 23 6.02 3.56 -10.07
N PRO A 24 5.33 3.23 -8.95
CA PRO A 24 4.59 1.97 -8.77
C PRO A 24 3.52 1.79 -9.85
N ASN A 25 3.18 0.53 -10.15
CA ASN A 25 2.07 0.28 -11.07
C ASN A 25 0.80 0.90 -10.47
N PRO A 26 -0.09 1.50 -11.30
CA PRO A 26 -1.38 1.96 -10.81
C PRO A 26 -2.13 0.86 -10.06
N ALA A 27 -2.87 1.22 -9.04
CA ALA A 27 -3.77 0.27 -8.40
C ALA A 27 -4.94 -0.09 -9.31
N ASN A 28 -5.48 -1.30 -9.14
CA ASN A 28 -6.74 -1.67 -9.73
C ASN A 28 -7.86 -0.76 -9.22
N VAL A 29 -8.72 -0.31 -10.11
CA VAL A 29 -9.90 0.48 -9.74
C VAL A 29 -11.13 -0.41 -9.78
N PHE A 30 -11.90 -0.39 -8.69
CA PHE A 30 -13.15 -1.14 -8.61
C PHE A 30 -14.33 -0.21 -8.81
N VAL A 31 -15.22 -0.56 -9.73
CA VAL A 31 -16.38 0.25 -10.11
C VAL A 31 -17.66 -0.54 -9.85
N ILE A 32 -18.56 0.06 -9.10
CA ILE A 32 -19.79 -0.60 -8.66
C ILE A 32 -20.97 0.27 -9.08
N PRO A 33 -21.67 -0.07 -10.21
CA PRO A 33 -22.85 0.62 -10.66
C PRO A 33 -24.04 0.42 -9.73
N ASP A 34 -24.87 1.46 -9.64
CA ASP A 34 -26.18 1.43 -8.99
C ASP A 34 -27.20 2.30 -9.74
N GLU A 35 -28.41 2.45 -9.19
CA GLU A 35 -29.50 3.22 -9.82
C GLU A 35 -29.21 4.73 -9.95
N ARG A 36 -28.26 5.26 -9.16
CA ARG A 36 -27.89 6.70 -9.14
C ARG A 36 -26.69 7.03 -10.00
N GLY A 37 -25.98 5.98 -10.48
CA GLY A 37 -24.72 6.11 -11.20
C GLY A 37 -23.76 5.00 -10.77
N PHE A 38 -22.66 5.35 -10.10
CA PHE A 38 -21.72 4.35 -9.59
C PHE A 38 -20.88 4.86 -8.43
N SER A 39 -20.30 3.91 -7.70
CA SER A 39 -19.26 4.13 -6.71
C SER A 39 -17.94 3.55 -7.19
N MET A 40 -16.82 4.05 -6.66
CA MET A 40 -15.49 3.47 -6.89
C MET A 40 -14.81 3.11 -5.57
N ILE A 41 -13.94 2.10 -5.63
CA ILE A 41 -12.92 1.84 -4.61
C ILE A 41 -11.58 2.07 -5.30
N ASP A 42 -10.81 3.00 -4.75
CA ASP A 42 -9.65 3.65 -5.34
C ASP A 42 -9.94 4.34 -6.69
N VAL A 43 -9.04 5.21 -7.13
CA VAL A 43 -9.15 5.95 -8.39
C VAL A 43 -7.91 5.79 -9.28
N GLY A 44 -6.91 5.05 -8.80
CA GLY A 44 -5.67 4.77 -9.52
C GLY A 44 -4.63 5.90 -9.42
N SER A 45 -3.57 5.78 -10.21
CA SER A 45 -2.42 6.68 -10.21
C SER A 45 -2.75 8.07 -10.70
N GLY A 46 -2.01 9.04 -10.19
CA GLY A 46 -1.93 10.38 -10.77
C GLY A 46 -1.19 10.41 -12.10
N GLY A 47 -1.02 11.62 -12.64
CA GLY A 47 -0.41 11.85 -13.94
C GLY A 47 -1.35 11.53 -15.11
N GLU A 48 -0.91 11.89 -16.31
CA GLU A 48 -1.75 11.73 -17.52
C GLU A 48 -2.06 10.27 -17.84
N THR A 49 -1.07 9.40 -17.68
CA THR A 49 -1.24 7.95 -17.93
C THR A 49 -2.24 7.34 -16.96
N GLY A 50 -2.18 7.68 -15.67
CA GLY A 50 -3.15 7.20 -14.67
C GLY A 50 -4.57 7.69 -14.97
N ARG A 51 -4.72 8.97 -15.30
CA ARG A 51 -6.00 9.53 -15.77
C ARG A 51 -6.55 8.76 -16.98
N ASP A 52 -5.71 8.52 -17.98
CA ASP A 52 -6.16 7.85 -19.20
C ASP A 52 -6.58 6.40 -18.93
N TYR A 53 -5.92 5.70 -18.00
CA TYR A 53 -6.36 4.38 -17.53
C TYR A 53 -7.77 4.45 -16.92
N LEU A 54 -8.00 5.38 -15.98
CA LEU A 54 -9.29 5.55 -15.34
C LEU A 54 -10.38 5.85 -16.37
N LEU A 55 -10.17 6.86 -17.23
CA LEU A 55 -11.17 7.29 -18.21
C LEU A 55 -11.47 6.21 -19.27
N ASN A 56 -10.44 5.50 -19.76
CA ASN A 56 -10.61 4.39 -20.71
C ASN A 56 -11.35 3.22 -20.05
N GLY A 57 -11.07 2.92 -18.79
CA GLY A 57 -11.78 1.90 -18.02
C GLY A 57 -13.26 2.23 -17.85
N LEU A 58 -13.59 3.44 -17.44
CA LEU A 58 -14.97 3.89 -17.32
C LEU A 58 -15.69 3.85 -18.67
N LYS A 59 -15.04 4.31 -19.74
CA LYS A 59 -15.58 4.25 -21.11
C LYS A 59 -15.83 2.82 -21.57
N HIS A 60 -14.94 1.86 -21.24
CA HIS A 60 -15.16 0.44 -21.53
C HIS A 60 -16.48 -0.07 -20.95
N TRP A 61 -16.83 0.37 -19.75
CA TRP A 61 -18.09 0.02 -19.09
C TRP A 61 -19.27 0.91 -19.47
N GLY A 62 -19.10 1.87 -20.38
CA GLY A 62 -20.14 2.82 -20.78
C GLY A 62 -20.49 3.83 -19.67
N LEU A 63 -19.62 4.05 -18.71
CA LEU A 63 -19.80 4.95 -17.57
C LEU A 63 -19.13 6.30 -17.84
N GLN A 64 -19.67 7.34 -17.22
CA GLN A 64 -19.15 8.70 -17.33
C GLN A 64 -18.83 9.23 -15.94
N LEU A 65 -17.69 9.88 -15.78
CA LEU A 65 -17.19 10.33 -14.49
C LEU A 65 -18.19 11.23 -13.72
N ARG A 66 -18.98 12.01 -14.43
CA ARG A 66 -20.06 12.86 -13.85
C ARG A 66 -21.14 12.08 -13.09
N ASP A 67 -21.26 10.76 -13.32
CA ASP A 67 -22.26 9.90 -12.66
C ASP A 67 -21.66 9.22 -11.40
N LEU A 68 -20.41 9.52 -11.05
CA LEU A 68 -19.75 9.05 -9.84
C LEU A 68 -20.26 9.82 -8.63
N HIS A 69 -20.73 9.11 -7.60
CA HIS A 69 -21.23 9.74 -6.37
C HIS A 69 -20.48 9.38 -5.10
N THR A 70 -19.69 8.29 -5.09
CA THR A 70 -18.93 7.86 -3.90
C THR A 70 -17.60 7.25 -4.32
N VAL A 71 -16.53 7.64 -3.64
CA VAL A 71 -15.21 7.03 -3.70
C VAL A 71 -14.86 6.51 -2.32
N VAL A 72 -14.42 5.26 -2.22
CA VAL A 72 -13.80 4.71 -1.02
C VAL A 72 -12.31 4.54 -1.34
N LEU A 73 -11.44 5.20 -0.59
CA LEU A 73 -10.00 5.03 -0.72
C LEU A 73 -9.52 3.95 0.24
N SER A 74 -8.81 2.96 -0.28
CA SER A 74 -8.20 1.92 0.54
C SER A 74 -7.11 2.50 1.45
N HIS A 75 -6.38 3.49 0.95
CA HIS A 75 -5.38 4.30 1.65
C HIS A 75 -4.93 5.49 0.78
N ALA A 76 -4.05 6.36 1.31
CA ALA A 76 -3.70 7.64 0.68
C ALA A 76 -2.44 7.62 -0.22
N HIS A 77 -2.01 6.46 -0.74
CA HIS A 77 -0.84 6.42 -1.62
C HIS A 77 -1.15 6.91 -3.05
N PRO A 78 -0.15 7.44 -3.77
CA PRO A 78 -0.35 8.13 -5.05
C PRO A 78 -0.86 7.23 -6.17
N ASP A 79 -0.59 5.93 -6.12
CA ASP A 79 -1.06 4.93 -7.08
C ASP A 79 -2.50 4.48 -6.85
N HIS A 80 -3.10 4.84 -5.70
CA HIS A 80 -4.50 4.58 -5.33
C HIS A 80 -5.40 5.80 -5.45
N MET A 81 -4.91 6.96 -5.00
CA MET A 81 -5.68 8.18 -5.00
C MET A 81 -5.16 9.28 -5.94
N GLY A 82 -4.06 9.05 -6.63
CA GLY A 82 -3.41 10.10 -7.42
C GLY A 82 -4.29 10.70 -8.52
N ALA A 83 -5.22 9.92 -9.10
CA ALA A 83 -6.18 10.42 -10.08
C ALA A 83 -7.33 11.23 -9.46
N ILE A 84 -7.40 11.41 -8.13
CA ILE A 84 -8.50 12.13 -7.47
C ILE A 84 -8.68 13.57 -7.99
N ARG A 85 -7.59 14.24 -8.38
CA ARG A 85 -7.65 15.57 -8.98
C ARG A 85 -8.53 15.60 -10.23
N TYR A 86 -8.35 14.62 -11.13
CA TYR A 86 -9.12 14.53 -12.37
C TYR A 86 -10.59 14.20 -12.11
N VAL A 87 -10.86 13.45 -11.03
CA VAL A 87 -12.23 13.20 -10.58
C VAL A 87 -12.87 14.50 -10.13
N LEU A 88 -12.17 15.27 -9.29
CA LEU A 88 -12.70 16.52 -8.70
C LEU A 88 -12.86 17.66 -9.72
N GLU A 89 -12.11 17.64 -10.83
CA GLU A 89 -12.31 18.56 -11.96
C GLU A 89 -13.66 18.36 -12.66
N GLU A 90 -14.26 17.15 -12.60
CA GLU A 90 -15.49 16.79 -13.29
C GLU A 90 -16.69 16.66 -12.34
N VAL A 91 -16.48 16.15 -11.13
CA VAL A 91 -17.53 15.84 -10.15
C VAL A 91 -16.98 15.87 -8.73
N HIS A 92 -17.82 16.20 -7.75
CA HIS A 92 -17.48 16.19 -6.33
C HIS A 92 -18.19 15.03 -5.61
N PRO A 93 -17.66 13.80 -5.70
CA PRO A 93 -18.23 12.64 -5.02
C PRO A 93 -17.99 12.73 -3.51
N ARG A 94 -18.74 11.97 -2.74
CA ARG A 94 -18.40 11.69 -1.35
C ARG A 94 -17.14 10.84 -1.31
N VAL A 95 -16.06 11.31 -0.66
CA VAL A 95 -14.79 10.59 -0.55
C VAL A 95 -14.63 10.05 0.87
N LEU A 96 -14.52 8.74 1.00
CA LEU A 96 -14.39 8.02 2.25
C LEU A 96 -12.98 7.44 2.37
N ILE A 97 -12.35 7.61 3.53
CA ILE A 97 -11.03 7.06 3.84
C ILE A 97 -10.94 6.75 5.34
N HIS A 98 -10.06 5.84 5.73
CA HIS A 98 -9.81 5.60 7.14
C HIS A 98 -9.21 6.84 7.83
N ARG A 99 -9.62 7.10 9.08
CA ARG A 99 -9.24 8.32 9.85
C ARG A 99 -7.73 8.57 9.93
N LEU A 100 -6.91 7.51 9.96
CA LEU A 100 -5.45 7.63 10.08
C LEU A 100 -4.76 8.07 8.78
N ASP A 101 -5.43 7.97 7.63
CA ASP A 101 -4.92 8.44 6.35
C ASP A 101 -5.57 9.74 5.86
N MET A 102 -6.53 10.31 6.63
CA MET A 102 -7.20 11.56 6.25
C MET A 102 -6.22 12.72 6.06
N ALA A 103 -5.23 12.86 6.96
CA ALA A 103 -4.24 13.93 6.85
C ALA A 103 -3.46 13.82 5.53
N SER A 104 -2.98 12.63 5.18
CA SER A 104 -2.25 12.38 3.93
C SER A 104 -3.12 12.56 2.69
N ALA A 105 -4.41 12.26 2.77
CA ALA A 105 -5.34 12.46 1.66
C ALA A 105 -5.65 13.95 1.41
N LEU A 106 -5.75 14.76 2.46
CA LEU A 106 -6.00 16.20 2.37
C LEU A 106 -4.73 17.00 2.07
N GLU A 107 -3.60 16.58 2.61
CA GLU A 107 -2.30 17.20 2.43
C GLU A 107 -1.23 16.12 2.21
N PRO A 108 -0.91 15.78 0.95
CA PRO A 108 0.02 14.70 0.61
C PRO A 108 1.40 14.82 1.27
N LEU A 109 1.80 16.01 1.74
CA LEU A 109 3.08 16.20 2.45
C LEU A 109 3.21 15.27 3.67
N HIS A 110 2.10 14.92 4.34
CA HIS A 110 2.09 13.95 5.43
C HIS A 110 2.55 12.54 5.03
N LEU A 111 2.58 12.22 3.74
CA LEU A 111 3.16 10.96 3.27
C LEU A 111 4.67 10.86 3.57
N THR A 112 5.38 11.98 3.67
CA THR A 112 6.80 11.96 4.06
C THR A 112 7.01 11.38 5.47
N GLU A 113 6.02 11.55 6.36
CA GLU A 113 6.01 10.99 7.71
C GLU A 113 5.69 9.49 7.67
N THR A 114 4.63 9.11 6.94
CA THR A 114 4.19 7.70 6.87
C THR A 114 5.14 6.81 6.08
N PHE A 115 5.96 7.38 5.19
CA PHE A 115 7.06 6.69 4.52
C PHE A 115 8.37 6.72 5.31
N ASP A 116 8.41 7.31 6.51
CA ASP A 116 9.60 7.41 7.36
C ASP A 116 10.83 8.01 6.65
N ILE A 117 10.63 9.04 5.82
CA ILE A 117 11.72 9.69 5.06
C ILE A 117 12.75 10.32 6.00
N ALA A 118 12.32 10.89 7.13
CA ALA A 118 13.23 11.44 8.13
C ALA A 118 14.14 10.35 8.72
N LEU A 119 13.58 9.21 9.09
CA LEU A 119 14.33 8.04 9.58
C LEU A 119 15.36 7.57 8.55
N ALA A 120 14.98 7.50 7.27
CA ALA A 120 15.90 7.11 6.19
C ALA A 120 17.07 8.13 6.06
N LYS A 121 16.78 9.44 6.12
CA LYS A 121 17.80 10.50 6.09
C LYS A 121 18.76 10.40 7.29
N ASP A 122 18.26 10.14 8.49
CA ASP A 122 19.08 10.01 9.69
C ASP A 122 20.06 8.84 9.60
N TYR A 123 19.57 7.64 9.22
CA TYR A 123 20.44 6.48 9.05
C TYR A 123 21.44 6.66 7.91
N TRP A 124 21.02 7.32 6.83
CA TRP A 124 21.92 7.59 5.71
C TRP A 124 23.04 8.56 6.10
N ALA A 125 22.73 9.64 6.80
CA ALA A 125 23.70 10.66 7.23
C ALA A 125 24.84 10.07 8.09
N ILE A 126 24.52 9.11 8.95
CA ILE A 126 25.52 8.45 9.81
C ILE A 126 26.24 7.28 9.15
N SER A 127 25.83 6.87 7.96
CA SER A 127 26.39 5.70 7.26
C SER A 127 27.76 5.94 6.64
N GLY A 128 28.15 7.21 6.46
CA GLY A 128 29.38 7.60 5.77
C GLY A 128 29.38 7.33 4.25
N ARG A 129 28.20 7.13 3.65
CA ARG A 129 28.05 6.90 2.20
C ARG A 129 28.27 8.16 1.41
N LYS A 130 28.63 7.98 0.12
CA LYS A 130 28.98 9.11 -0.77
C LYS A 130 27.75 9.76 -1.40
N GLU A 131 26.72 8.97 -1.63
CA GLU A 131 25.47 9.45 -2.23
C GLU A 131 24.76 10.36 -1.22
N ASP A 132 24.31 11.51 -1.67
CA ASP A 132 23.63 12.50 -0.84
C ASP A 132 22.12 12.48 -1.11
N TYR A 133 21.35 11.98 -0.14
CA TYR A 133 19.89 12.01 -0.14
C TYR A 133 19.31 13.02 0.87
N SER A 134 20.11 13.97 1.37
CA SER A 134 19.63 15.02 2.28
C SER A 134 18.48 15.83 1.67
N ASN A 135 18.54 16.06 0.35
CA ASN A 135 17.54 16.76 -0.44
C ASN A 135 16.54 15.83 -1.14
N PHE A 136 16.43 14.55 -0.72
CA PHE A 136 15.46 13.66 -1.32
C PHE A 136 14.04 14.24 -1.17
N ASP A 137 13.38 14.37 -2.31
CA ASP A 137 12.00 14.82 -2.44
C ASP A 137 11.11 13.66 -2.88
N LEU A 138 10.18 13.26 -2.00
CA LEU A 138 9.28 12.15 -2.23
C LEU A 138 8.31 12.43 -3.39
N PHE A 139 7.89 13.69 -3.55
CA PHE A 139 6.95 14.09 -4.61
C PHE A 139 7.64 14.01 -5.97
N GLN A 140 8.83 14.61 -6.07
CA GLN A 140 9.63 14.53 -7.29
C GLN A 140 9.96 13.08 -7.65
N PHE A 141 10.27 12.25 -6.65
CA PHE A 141 10.52 10.82 -6.86
C PHE A 141 9.33 10.13 -7.53
N PHE A 142 8.10 10.34 -7.04
CA PHE A 142 6.93 9.74 -7.67
C PHE A 142 6.58 10.37 -9.01
N ASP A 143 6.77 11.69 -9.19
CA ASP A 143 6.55 12.39 -10.45
C ASP A 143 7.49 11.88 -11.54
N ASP A 144 8.76 11.61 -11.22
CA ASP A 144 9.76 11.07 -12.17
C ASP A 144 9.35 9.69 -12.72
N PHE A 145 8.52 8.95 -11.95
CA PHE A 145 7.94 7.67 -12.39
C PHE A 145 6.51 7.80 -12.95
N GLY A 146 6.01 9.01 -13.11
CA GLY A 146 4.68 9.28 -13.68
C GLY A 146 3.52 8.99 -12.74
N CYS A 147 3.77 8.94 -11.42
CA CYS A 147 2.76 8.69 -10.39
C CYS A 147 2.62 9.92 -9.49
N SER A 148 2.01 10.98 -10.01
CA SER A 148 1.84 12.24 -9.29
C SER A 148 0.91 12.10 -8.09
N MET A 149 1.26 12.76 -7.00
CA MET A 149 0.40 12.88 -5.83
C MET A 149 -0.64 13.98 -6.04
N SER A 150 -1.85 13.76 -5.50
CA SER A 150 -2.93 14.74 -5.54
C SER A 150 -3.65 14.77 -4.19
N ALA A 151 -4.08 15.95 -3.79
CA ALA A 151 -4.91 16.14 -2.60
C ALA A 151 -6.39 15.92 -2.93
N ALA A 152 -7.15 15.36 -2.00
CA ALA A 152 -8.61 15.46 -2.01
C ALA A 152 -9.02 16.82 -1.41
N GLU A 153 -10.13 17.40 -1.87
CA GLU A 153 -10.64 18.66 -1.32
C GLU A 153 -11.32 18.46 0.05
N SER A 154 -11.96 17.31 0.22
CA SER A 154 -12.58 16.90 1.47
C SER A 154 -12.65 15.38 1.54
N VAL A 155 -12.57 14.84 2.76
CA VAL A 155 -12.73 13.41 3.03
C VAL A 155 -13.57 13.20 4.29
N GLU A 156 -14.28 12.09 4.33
CA GLU A 156 -15.03 11.64 5.49
C GLU A 156 -14.37 10.36 6.06
N ALA A 157 -14.32 10.26 7.38
CA ALA A 157 -13.80 9.07 8.03
C ALA A 157 -14.73 7.87 7.81
N ILE A 158 -14.17 6.76 7.37
CA ILE A 158 -14.85 5.47 7.33
C ILE A 158 -14.54 4.72 8.64
N PRO A 159 -15.57 4.35 9.44
CA PRO A 159 -15.34 3.64 10.69
C PRO A 159 -14.96 2.17 10.48
N GLU A 160 -14.03 1.69 11.31
CA GLU A 160 -13.66 0.26 11.35
C GLU A 160 -14.84 -0.61 11.81
N GLY A 161 -14.97 -1.82 11.25
CA GLY A 161 -16.00 -2.79 11.62
C GLY A 161 -17.40 -2.43 11.14
N GLU A 162 -17.59 -1.25 10.54
CA GLU A 162 -18.85 -0.90 9.90
C GLU A 162 -18.96 -1.46 8.49
N LYS A 163 -20.19 -1.49 7.98
CA LYS A 163 -20.47 -1.91 6.61
C LYS A 163 -20.75 -0.70 5.73
N VAL A 164 -20.12 -0.69 4.57
CA VAL A 164 -20.39 0.27 3.52
C VAL A 164 -21.20 -0.41 2.42
N GLN A 165 -22.35 0.16 2.10
CA GLN A 165 -23.19 -0.30 0.99
C GLN A 165 -22.77 0.43 -0.28
N LEU A 166 -22.32 -0.32 -1.28
CA LEU A 166 -21.98 0.19 -2.61
C LEU A 166 -22.73 -0.65 -3.64
N GLY A 167 -23.76 -0.07 -4.27
CA GLY A 167 -24.65 -0.83 -5.15
C GLY A 167 -25.19 -2.10 -4.48
N GLY A 168 -25.02 -3.23 -5.11
CA GLY A 168 -25.44 -4.54 -4.60
C GLY A 168 -24.45 -5.21 -3.62
N PHE A 169 -23.39 -4.51 -3.18
CA PHE A 169 -22.36 -5.07 -2.30
C PHE A 169 -22.43 -4.48 -0.89
N SER A 170 -22.15 -5.32 0.11
CA SER A 170 -22.10 -4.95 1.53
C SER A 170 -20.71 -5.24 2.09
N PHE A 171 -19.81 -4.27 1.98
CA PHE A 171 -18.44 -4.44 2.43
C PHE A 171 -18.28 -4.13 3.92
N GLU A 172 -17.75 -5.08 4.67
CA GLU A 172 -17.21 -4.90 6.01
C GLU A 172 -15.83 -4.23 5.88
N ILE A 173 -15.61 -3.14 6.62
CA ILE A 173 -14.37 -2.40 6.63
C ILE A 173 -13.41 -3.03 7.63
N VAL A 174 -12.31 -3.53 7.13
CA VAL A 174 -11.27 -4.19 7.94
C VAL A 174 -10.04 -3.31 7.95
N HIS A 175 -9.69 -2.74 9.12
CA HIS A 175 -8.45 -1.99 9.26
C HIS A 175 -7.25 -2.93 9.21
N THR A 176 -6.39 -2.73 8.23
CA THR A 176 -5.25 -3.60 7.91
C THR A 176 -3.95 -2.79 7.76
N PRO A 177 -3.44 -2.17 8.87
CA PRO A 177 -2.22 -1.39 8.83
C PRO A 177 -0.98 -2.25 8.55
N GLY A 178 0.11 -1.59 8.21
CA GLY A 178 1.41 -2.17 7.89
C GLY A 178 2.02 -1.52 6.65
N HIS A 179 1.23 -1.34 5.60
CA HIS A 179 1.61 -0.62 4.39
C HIS A 179 1.35 0.89 4.49
N SER A 180 0.21 1.27 5.06
CA SER A 180 -0.15 2.64 5.44
C SER A 180 -0.81 2.59 6.82
N PRO A 181 -0.77 3.68 7.62
CA PRO A 181 -1.42 3.71 8.94
C PRO A 181 -2.93 3.46 8.87
N GLY A 182 -3.58 4.00 7.85
CA GLY A 182 -5.02 3.91 7.63
C GLY A 182 -5.42 2.92 6.54
N HIS A 183 -4.55 2.01 6.14
CA HIS A 183 -4.90 1.02 5.12
C HIS A 183 -6.10 0.18 5.55
N ILE A 184 -7.08 0.02 4.64
CA ILE A 184 -8.25 -0.84 4.83
C ILE A 184 -8.35 -1.90 3.74
N SER A 185 -8.88 -3.04 4.13
CA SER A 185 -9.39 -4.05 3.20
C SER A 185 -10.91 -4.07 3.29
N LEU A 186 -11.59 -4.43 2.20
CA LEU A 186 -13.05 -4.47 2.14
C LEU A 186 -13.50 -5.91 1.91
N PHE A 187 -14.33 -6.44 2.82
CA PHE A 187 -14.78 -7.83 2.78
C PHE A 187 -16.28 -7.95 2.55
N ASP A 188 -16.67 -8.53 1.43
CA ASP A 188 -18.06 -8.97 1.18
C ASP A 188 -18.21 -10.42 1.64
N ARG A 189 -18.82 -10.58 2.83
CA ARG A 189 -18.99 -11.89 3.48
C ARG A 189 -19.93 -12.82 2.70
N GLU A 190 -20.95 -12.26 2.05
CA GLU A 190 -21.91 -13.04 1.29
C GLU A 190 -21.25 -13.72 0.08
N ARG A 191 -20.32 -13.03 -0.53
CA ARG A 191 -19.58 -13.51 -1.72
C ARG A 191 -18.26 -14.18 -1.38
N GLY A 192 -17.82 -14.14 -0.11
CA GLY A 192 -16.50 -14.59 0.29
C GLY A 192 -15.36 -13.82 -0.40
N LEU A 193 -15.59 -12.56 -0.75
CA LEU A 193 -14.72 -11.74 -1.56
C LEU A 193 -14.00 -10.69 -0.70
N LEU A 194 -12.67 -10.69 -0.75
CA LEU A 194 -11.82 -9.71 -0.07
C LEU A 194 -11.08 -8.84 -1.09
N LEU A 195 -11.35 -7.54 -1.07
CA LEU A 195 -10.51 -6.54 -1.73
C LEU A 195 -9.38 -6.19 -0.75
N ALA A 196 -8.19 -6.70 -1.03
CA ALA A 196 -7.11 -6.76 -0.05
C ALA A 196 -6.25 -5.48 0.00
N GLY A 197 -6.52 -4.50 -0.87
CA GLY A 197 -5.59 -3.40 -1.07
C GLY A 197 -4.19 -3.93 -1.38
N ASP A 198 -3.19 -3.40 -0.70
CA ASP A 198 -1.77 -3.72 -0.94
C ASP A 198 -1.21 -4.84 -0.06
N LEU A 199 -1.98 -5.32 0.93
CA LEU A 199 -1.43 -6.29 1.89
C LEU A 199 -1.19 -7.67 1.30
N VAL A 200 -1.99 -8.08 0.30
CA VAL A 200 -1.87 -9.40 -0.32
C VAL A 200 -1.86 -9.28 -1.82
N GLY A 201 -0.76 -9.64 -2.44
CA GLY A 201 -0.54 -9.64 -3.87
C GLY A 201 0.58 -10.62 -4.25
N ASN A 202 1.30 -10.33 -5.33
CA ASN A 202 2.44 -11.16 -5.78
C ASN A 202 3.66 -11.08 -4.85
N SER A 203 3.83 -9.97 -4.15
CA SER A 203 4.90 -9.73 -3.17
C SER A 203 4.38 -8.85 -2.04
N PRO A 204 5.03 -8.86 -0.85
CA PRO A 204 4.70 -7.88 0.17
C PRO A 204 4.88 -6.46 -0.37
N ALA A 205 3.90 -5.60 -0.11
CA ALA A 205 4.02 -4.16 -0.32
C ALA A 205 5.11 -3.56 0.59
N TRP A 206 5.41 -2.30 0.41
CA TRP A 206 6.29 -1.56 1.31
C TRP A 206 5.64 -1.41 2.68
N TYR A 207 6.46 -1.32 3.70
CA TYR A 207 6.02 -1.06 5.07
C TYR A 207 7.13 -0.35 5.83
N THR A 208 6.73 0.56 6.69
CA THR A 208 7.64 1.38 7.49
C THR A 208 7.15 1.39 8.95
N PRO A 209 7.99 1.70 9.92
CA PRO A 209 7.57 1.76 11.32
C PRO A 209 6.30 2.59 11.55
N THR A 210 6.22 3.78 10.97
CA THR A 210 5.08 4.70 11.13
C THR A 210 3.80 4.18 10.46
N SER A 211 3.91 3.35 9.42
CA SER A 211 2.76 2.74 8.77
C SER A 211 2.15 1.55 9.54
N GLY A 212 2.72 1.17 10.67
CA GLY A 212 2.41 -0.03 11.45
C GLY A 212 3.49 -1.10 11.35
N GLY A 213 4.38 -0.99 10.38
CA GLY A 213 5.56 -1.83 10.19
C GLY A 213 5.25 -3.31 9.99
N LEU A 214 6.27 -4.13 10.21
CA LEU A 214 6.13 -5.58 10.09
C LEU A 214 5.13 -6.15 11.10
N ILE A 215 5.04 -5.58 12.29
CA ILE A 215 4.13 -6.04 13.34
C ILE A 215 2.69 -5.85 12.88
N GLY A 216 2.32 -4.62 12.51
CA GLY A 216 0.97 -4.33 12.01
C GLY A 216 0.63 -5.12 10.74
N TYR A 217 1.61 -5.34 9.85
CA TYR A 217 1.42 -6.14 8.65
C TYR A 217 1.05 -7.60 9.00
N LEU A 218 1.80 -8.23 9.91
CA LEU A 218 1.53 -9.62 10.33
C LEU A 218 0.18 -9.75 11.04
N GLU A 219 -0.16 -8.82 11.94
CA GLU A 219 -1.46 -8.76 12.61
C GLU A 219 -2.61 -8.55 11.61
N SER A 220 -2.38 -7.75 10.58
CA SER A 220 -3.35 -7.55 9.49
C SER A 220 -3.57 -8.83 8.68
N LEU A 221 -2.49 -9.58 8.39
CA LEU A 221 -2.62 -10.89 7.74
C LEU A 221 -3.39 -11.89 8.62
N ASP A 222 -3.24 -11.85 9.97
CA ASP A 222 -4.02 -12.67 10.89
C ASP A 222 -5.51 -12.30 10.83
N ARG A 223 -5.83 -11.01 10.82
CA ARG A 223 -7.21 -10.53 10.64
C ARG A 223 -7.81 -10.99 9.31
N MET A 224 -7.07 -10.81 8.21
CA MET A 224 -7.54 -11.24 6.88
C MET A 224 -7.76 -12.75 6.80
N GLU A 225 -6.88 -13.56 7.41
CA GLU A 225 -7.01 -15.02 7.45
C GLU A 225 -8.26 -15.44 8.24
N SER A 226 -8.60 -14.73 9.32
CA SER A 226 -9.81 -15.01 10.13
C SER A 226 -11.13 -14.68 9.43
N LEU A 227 -11.12 -13.93 8.33
CA LEU A 227 -12.30 -13.65 7.52
C LEU A 227 -12.76 -14.86 6.70
N GLU A 228 -11.87 -15.84 6.49
CA GLU A 228 -12.13 -17.04 5.68
C GLU A 228 -12.60 -16.72 4.26
N ALA A 229 -12.03 -15.63 3.67
CA ALA A 229 -12.33 -15.26 2.30
C ALA A 229 -11.95 -16.39 1.34
N GLN A 230 -12.76 -16.56 0.30
CA GLN A 230 -12.50 -17.54 -0.77
C GLN A 230 -11.62 -16.91 -1.85
N THR A 231 -11.95 -15.70 -2.24
CA THR A 231 -11.30 -14.96 -3.33
C THR A 231 -10.73 -13.66 -2.80
N ILE A 232 -9.50 -13.35 -3.22
CA ILE A 232 -8.88 -12.04 -3.03
C ILE A 232 -8.73 -11.34 -4.39
N ILE A 233 -9.06 -10.04 -4.42
CA ILE A 233 -8.62 -9.16 -5.49
C ILE A 233 -7.69 -8.14 -4.85
N PRO A 234 -6.38 -8.21 -5.15
CA PRO A 234 -5.41 -7.22 -4.67
C PRO A 234 -5.56 -5.90 -5.41
N ALA A 235 -4.97 -4.85 -4.88
CA ALA A 235 -4.82 -3.61 -5.64
C ALA A 235 -3.85 -3.75 -6.82
N HIS A 236 -2.90 -4.68 -6.75
CA HIS A 236 -1.93 -4.92 -7.82
C HIS A 236 -1.95 -6.37 -8.29
N GLY A 237 -2.34 -6.57 -9.56
CA GLY A 237 -2.39 -7.89 -10.18
C GLY A 237 -3.80 -8.45 -10.34
N GLY A 238 -3.90 -9.72 -10.68
CA GLY A 238 -5.15 -10.39 -11.02
C GLY A 238 -5.84 -11.04 -9.81
N ILE A 239 -7.00 -11.64 -10.07
CA ILE A 239 -7.83 -12.34 -9.09
C ILE A 239 -7.10 -13.58 -8.54
N ILE A 240 -7.20 -13.79 -7.24
CA ILE A 240 -6.60 -14.91 -6.50
C ILE A 240 -7.73 -15.77 -5.91
N GLU A 241 -7.90 -16.98 -6.41
CA GLU A 241 -8.98 -17.90 -6.02
C GLU A 241 -8.69 -18.68 -4.72
N ASP A 242 -7.44 -18.73 -4.27
CA ASP A 242 -7.02 -19.38 -3.02
C ASP A 242 -6.46 -18.32 -2.05
N ALA A 243 -7.39 -17.62 -1.40
CA ALA A 243 -7.11 -16.53 -0.48
C ALA A 243 -6.18 -16.95 0.68
N ALA A 244 -6.47 -18.09 1.30
CA ALA A 244 -5.68 -18.59 2.44
C ALA A 244 -4.22 -18.88 2.04
N ASN A 245 -3.99 -19.45 0.87
CA ASN A 245 -2.63 -19.72 0.38
C ASN A 245 -1.90 -18.42 0.02
N ALA A 246 -2.61 -17.42 -0.55
CA ALA A 246 -2.03 -16.13 -0.86
C ALA A 246 -1.54 -15.41 0.41
N ILE A 247 -2.36 -15.36 1.45
CA ILE A 247 -2.03 -14.77 2.76
C ILE A 247 -0.79 -15.47 3.35
N ARG A 248 -0.78 -16.82 3.39
CA ARG A 248 0.36 -17.60 3.89
C ARG A 248 1.65 -17.35 3.08
N LYS A 249 1.55 -17.17 1.77
CA LYS A 249 2.71 -16.84 0.91
C LYS A 249 3.31 -15.48 1.26
N ILE A 250 2.49 -14.46 1.46
CA ILE A 250 2.96 -13.13 1.88
C ILE A 250 3.62 -13.23 3.25
N ARG A 251 2.97 -13.84 4.24
CA ARG A 251 3.56 -14.09 5.57
C ARG A 251 4.92 -14.78 5.48
N SER A 252 5.01 -15.83 4.67
CA SER A 252 6.26 -16.57 4.47
C SER A 252 7.37 -15.69 3.89
N LYS A 253 7.06 -14.78 2.95
CA LYS A 253 8.03 -13.86 2.38
C LYS A 253 8.53 -12.84 3.41
N LEU A 254 7.64 -12.30 4.24
CA LEU A 254 7.99 -11.38 5.33
C LEU A 254 8.92 -12.06 6.35
N LEU A 255 8.56 -13.25 6.82
CA LEU A 255 9.37 -14.01 7.77
C LEU A 255 10.70 -14.49 7.18
N LYS A 256 10.78 -14.75 5.87
CA LYS A 256 12.06 -15.03 5.20
C LYS A 256 13.01 -13.84 5.24
N ARG A 257 12.51 -12.60 5.09
CA ARG A 257 13.35 -11.40 5.25
C ARG A 257 13.90 -11.29 6.68
N GLU A 258 13.07 -11.56 7.70
CA GLU A 258 13.50 -11.58 9.10
C GLU A 258 14.59 -12.63 9.34
N ASN A 259 14.39 -13.86 8.88
CA ASN A 259 15.39 -14.91 8.96
C ASN A 259 16.70 -14.56 8.24
N PHE A 260 16.61 -13.82 7.14
CA PHE A 260 17.78 -13.39 6.39
C PHE A 260 18.63 -12.39 7.20
N LEU A 261 17.98 -11.41 7.86
CA LEU A 261 18.65 -10.48 8.79
C LEU A 261 19.24 -11.22 10.00
N TYR A 262 18.48 -12.13 10.60
CA TYR A 262 18.96 -12.94 11.71
C TYR A 262 20.24 -13.72 11.37
N ASN A 263 20.26 -14.36 10.21
CA ASN A 263 21.44 -15.10 9.75
C ASN A 263 22.65 -14.18 9.50
N ALA A 264 22.43 -12.98 8.95
CA ALA A 264 23.48 -11.99 8.79
C ALA A 264 24.13 -11.60 10.13
N LEU A 265 23.30 -11.45 11.17
CA LEU A 265 23.78 -11.14 12.54
C LEU A 265 24.48 -12.32 13.22
N ARG A 266 24.24 -13.57 12.80
CA ARG A 266 25.02 -14.72 13.28
C ARG A 266 26.47 -14.73 12.78
N GLU A 267 26.77 -14.03 11.70
CA GLU A 267 28.12 -13.85 11.18
C GLU A 267 28.90 -12.77 11.94
N GLY A 268 28.24 -12.00 12.80
CA GLY A 268 28.82 -10.96 13.66
C GLY A 268 28.00 -9.68 13.70
N PRO A 269 28.37 -8.75 14.59
CA PRO A 269 27.68 -7.47 14.74
C PRO A 269 27.64 -6.66 13.44
N LYS A 270 26.47 -6.08 13.10
CA LYS A 270 26.27 -5.29 11.89
C LYS A 270 25.60 -3.95 12.19
N THR A 271 26.01 -2.95 11.45
CA THR A 271 25.32 -1.65 11.45
C THR A 271 23.96 -1.74 10.75
N PHE A 272 23.10 -0.77 10.97
CA PHE A 272 21.80 -0.67 10.29
C PHE A 272 21.95 -0.72 8.76
N MET A 273 22.89 0.05 8.20
CA MET A 273 23.07 0.11 6.75
C MET A 273 23.65 -1.17 6.16
N GLU A 274 24.54 -1.88 6.87
CA GLU A 274 25.00 -3.20 6.43
C GLU A 274 23.85 -4.21 6.36
N LEU A 275 22.89 -4.14 7.28
CA LEU A 275 21.69 -4.97 7.26
C LEU A 275 20.72 -4.57 6.12
N THR A 276 20.59 -3.27 5.87
CA THR A 276 19.78 -2.77 4.76
C THR A 276 20.33 -3.21 3.41
N GLU A 277 21.65 -3.11 3.21
CA GLU A 277 22.32 -3.61 2.00
C GLU A 277 22.18 -5.12 1.83
N HIS A 278 22.23 -5.83 2.95
CA HIS A 278 22.05 -7.27 2.93
C HIS A 278 20.65 -7.66 2.43
N LEU A 279 19.60 -6.90 2.81
CA LEU A 279 18.24 -7.10 2.29
C LEU A 279 18.05 -6.66 0.84
N PHE A 280 18.73 -5.60 0.41
CA PHE A 280 18.53 -4.95 -0.90
C PHE A 280 19.86 -4.76 -1.65
N PRO A 281 20.54 -5.82 -2.10
CA PRO A 281 21.91 -5.72 -2.62
C PRO A 281 22.06 -5.02 -3.98
N GLN A 282 20.97 -4.51 -4.58
CA GLN A 282 20.97 -4.16 -6.00
C GLN A 282 21.10 -2.67 -6.31
N SER A 283 20.72 -1.75 -5.43
CA SER A 283 20.68 -0.32 -5.76
C SER A 283 20.73 0.59 -4.54
N PRO A 284 21.59 1.64 -4.51
CA PRO A 284 21.64 2.60 -3.40
C PRO A 284 20.31 3.29 -3.13
N ILE A 285 19.55 3.66 -4.15
CA ILE A 285 18.23 4.28 -3.95
C ILE A 285 17.27 3.35 -3.23
N LEU A 286 17.32 2.04 -3.50
CA LEU A 286 16.49 1.06 -2.80
C LEU A 286 16.97 0.84 -1.35
N HIS A 287 18.26 1.08 -1.05
CA HIS A 287 18.74 1.08 0.33
C HIS A 287 18.14 2.26 1.10
N PHE A 288 18.12 3.45 0.49
CA PHE A 288 17.53 4.62 1.10
C PHE A 288 16.01 4.47 1.20
N PHE A 289 15.34 4.30 0.08
CA PHE A 289 13.89 4.22 -0.02
C PHE A 289 13.46 3.10 -0.97
N PRO A 290 12.65 2.13 -0.49
CA PRO A 290 12.02 1.99 0.84
C PRO A 290 12.85 1.16 1.84
N GLY A 291 14.10 0.82 1.54
CA GLY A 291 14.92 -0.15 2.26
C GLY A 291 15.12 0.18 3.74
N CYS A 292 15.41 1.46 4.08
CA CYS A 292 15.56 1.86 5.47
C CYS A 292 14.28 1.60 6.29
N GLY A 293 13.11 1.98 5.78
CA GLY A 293 11.84 1.75 6.47
C GLY A 293 11.56 0.26 6.71
N ILE A 294 11.75 -0.56 5.67
CA ILE A 294 11.55 -2.01 5.76
C ILE A 294 12.54 -2.64 6.76
N THR A 295 13.82 -2.30 6.68
CA THR A 295 14.84 -2.80 7.62
C THR A 295 14.51 -2.42 9.04
N ALA A 296 14.17 -1.14 9.29
CA ALA A 296 13.79 -0.67 10.62
C ALA A 296 12.59 -1.44 11.19
N SER A 297 11.57 -1.69 10.35
CA SER A 297 10.39 -2.45 10.76
C SER A 297 10.72 -3.88 11.23
N HIS A 298 11.68 -4.54 10.56
CA HIS A 298 12.16 -5.86 10.99
C HIS A 298 12.94 -5.79 12.29
N LEU A 299 13.88 -4.84 12.39
CA LEU A 299 14.73 -4.72 13.58
C LEU A 299 13.91 -4.38 14.82
N ILE A 300 12.92 -3.47 14.71
CA ILE A 300 11.99 -3.13 15.80
C ILE A 300 11.25 -4.39 16.29
N LYS A 301 10.76 -5.23 15.37
CA LYS A 301 10.10 -6.48 15.75
C LYS A 301 11.07 -7.45 16.41
N MET A 302 12.25 -7.65 15.84
CA MET A 302 13.26 -8.57 16.39
C MET A 302 13.76 -8.13 17.76
N GLU A 303 13.92 -6.82 18.02
CA GLU A 303 14.24 -6.26 19.34
C GLU A 303 13.09 -6.50 20.33
N ARG A 304 11.84 -6.21 19.93
CA ARG A 304 10.65 -6.47 20.75
C ARG A 304 10.54 -7.94 21.16
N ASP A 305 10.87 -8.84 20.24
CA ASP A 305 10.80 -10.28 20.46
C ASP A 305 12.02 -10.82 21.25
N GLY A 306 12.99 -9.95 21.60
CA GLY A 306 14.20 -10.31 22.36
C GLY A 306 15.20 -11.17 21.56
N ILE A 307 15.10 -11.15 20.24
CA ILE A 307 15.98 -11.94 19.34
C ILE A 307 17.31 -11.21 19.13
N ILE A 308 17.28 -9.88 19.08
CA ILE A 308 18.46 -9.02 18.89
C ILE A 308 18.43 -7.87 19.88
N GLN A 309 19.58 -7.22 20.03
CA GLN A 309 19.72 -5.96 20.73
C GLN A 309 20.65 -5.02 19.97
N ARG A 310 20.51 -3.73 20.20
CA ARG A 310 21.39 -2.69 19.68
C ARG A 310 22.40 -2.29 20.72
N GLU A 311 23.69 -2.27 20.37
CA GLU A 311 24.74 -1.73 21.22
C GLU A 311 24.58 -0.22 21.41
N GLU A 312 25.02 0.30 22.56
CA GLU A 312 25.00 1.75 22.83
C GLU A 312 25.95 2.50 21.89
N GLY A 313 25.54 3.69 21.45
CA GLY A 313 26.35 4.60 20.64
C GLY A 313 25.63 5.08 19.37
N GLN A 314 26.15 6.14 18.76
CA GLN A 314 25.53 6.80 17.61
C GLN A 314 25.45 5.86 16.36
N ASN A 315 26.41 4.97 16.21
CA ASN A 315 26.46 3.93 15.18
C ASN A 315 26.36 2.53 15.79
N GLY A 316 25.54 2.36 16.83
CA GLY A 316 25.37 1.10 17.52
C GLY A 316 25.06 -0.04 16.56
N LYS A 317 25.82 -1.13 16.70
CA LYS A 317 25.60 -2.34 15.90
C LYS A 317 24.50 -3.18 16.51
N TYR A 318 23.82 -3.91 15.67
CA TYR A 318 22.88 -4.94 16.10
C TYR A 318 23.62 -6.26 16.32
N ILE A 319 23.25 -6.96 17.38
CA ILE A 319 23.82 -8.26 17.78
C ILE A 319 22.69 -9.22 18.15
N ASN A 320 22.92 -10.50 18.02
CA ASN A 320 22.00 -11.52 18.53
C ASN A 320 22.04 -11.59 20.07
N CYS A 321 20.88 -11.82 20.68
CA CYS A 321 20.74 -12.06 22.11
C CYS A 321 21.06 -13.52 22.48
#